data_379eeafb6ec0028c66f1b71c9e0ca966
#
_entry.id   379eeafb6ec0028c66f1b71c9e0ca966
#
_cell.length_a   1.000
_cell.length_b   1.000
_cell.length_c   1.000
_cell.angle_alpha   90.00
_cell.angle_beta   90.00
_cell.angle_gamma   90.00
#
_symmetry.space_group_name_H-M   'P 1'
#
loop_
_entity.id
_entity.type
_entity.pdbx_description
1 polymer ?
#
loop_
_entity_poly.entity_id
_entity_poly.type
_entity_poly.pdbx_seq_one_letter_code
_entity_poly.pdbx_strand_id
1 'polypeptide(L)'
;MNRIKKNNGFSIIELSLALIVVGLVISAIYPAILQSLHWSQYEKGKEVVQTARQEIVGSAMINGTLPESLETVGHTVDPWNDDLFYRNATNLGKICEFNATNSSTDLTLRTTDNKTIENVAFLVGSKGEDGMVDSKIRTDPVELDAHDIVEYVTLQYLKNKLDCQ
;
A
#
# COMPACT_ATOMS: atom_id res chain seq x y z
N MET A 1 -10.70 20.32 -70.24
CA MET A 1 -10.69 18.84 -70.09
C MET A 1 -10.60 18.52 -68.59
N ASN A 2 -11.76 18.42 -67.92
CA ASN A 2 -11.82 18.17 -66.42
C ASN A 2 -11.72 16.67 -66.15
N ARG A 3 -10.61 16.25 -65.53
CA ARG A 3 -10.50 14.88 -64.99
C ARG A 3 -11.34 14.80 -63.72
N ILE A 4 -12.46 14.10 -63.78
CA ILE A 4 -13.23 13.69 -62.63
C ILE A 4 -12.37 12.71 -61.80
N LYS A 5 -11.91 13.13 -60.61
CA LYS A 5 -11.28 12.26 -59.64
C LYS A 5 -12.31 11.24 -59.18
N LYS A 6 -12.14 9.98 -59.60
CA LYS A 6 -12.95 8.86 -59.16
C LYS A 6 -12.64 8.60 -57.66
N ASN A 7 -13.49 9.06 -56.79
CA ASN A 7 -13.42 8.68 -55.36
C ASN A 7 -13.81 7.21 -55.28
N ASN A 8 -12.83 6.34 -55.10
CA ASN A 8 -13.09 4.95 -54.76
C ASN A 8 -13.59 4.91 -53.30
N GLY A 9 -14.89 4.79 -53.13
CA GLY A 9 -15.47 4.52 -51.80
C GLY A 9 -15.04 3.15 -51.30
N PHE A 10 -14.83 3.04 -50.00
CA PHE A 10 -14.50 1.77 -49.37
C PHE A 10 -15.62 0.74 -49.60
N SER A 11 -15.23 -0.46 -49.98
CA SER A 11 -16.15 -1.59 -50.10
C SER A 11 -16.60 -2.05 -48.70
N ILE A 12 -17.86 -2.48 -48.55
CA ILE A 12 -18.36 -3.04 -47.28
C ILE A 12 -17.49 -4.20 -46.78
N ILE A 13 -16.95 -5.00 -47.71
CA ILE A 13 -16.05 -6.11 -47.38
C ILE A 13 -14.74 -5.60 -46.81
N GLU A 14 -14.18 -4.55 -47.34
CA GLU A 14 -12.92 -3.93 -46.89
C GLU A 14 -13.10 -3.31 -45.50
N LEU A 15 -14.25 -2.66 -45.25
CA LEU A 15 -14.59 -2.14 -43.92
C LEU A 15 -14.76 -3.26 -42.91
N SER A 16 -15.45 -4.36 -43.24
CA SER A 16 -15.63 -5.50 -42.34
C SER A 16 -14.32 -6.19 -42.00
N LEU A 17 -13.42 -6.33 -43.00
CA LEU A 17 -12.09 -6.91 -42.75
C LEU A 17 -11.26 -6.02 -41.82
N ALA A 18 -11.29 -4.70 -42.04
CA ALA A 18 -10.60 -3.75 -41.17
C ALA A 18 -11.09 -3.82 -39.74
N LEU A 19 -12.40 -3.90 -39.50
CA LEU A 19 -12.99 -4.03 -38.17
C LEU A 19 -12.57 -5.33 -37.48
N ILE A 20 -12.50 -6.46 -38.22
CA ILE A 20 -12.03 -7.73 -37.66
C ILE A 20 -10.56 -7.61 -37.21
N VAL A 21 -9.69 -7.03 -38.06
CA VAL A 21 -8.28 -6.85 -37.71
C VAL A 21 -8.10 -5.94 -36.48
N VAL A 22 -8.83 -4.82 -36.43
CA VAL A 22 -8.81 -3.90 -35.27
C VAL A 22 -9.29 -4.60 -34.01
N GLY A 23 -10.37 -5.38 -34.10
CA GLY A 23 -10.90 -6.17 -32.97
C GLY A 23 -9.86 -7.18 -32.42
N LEU A 24 -9.15 -7.87 -33.31
CA LEU A 24 -8.09 -8.81 -32.91
C LEU A 24 -6.92 -8.09 -32.25
N VAL A 25 -6.50 -6.94 -32.75
CA VAL A 25 -5.42 -6.13 -32.16
C VAL A 25 -5.82 -5.63 -30.77
N ILE A 26 -7.02 -5.10 -30.61
CA ILE A 26 -7.52 -4.63 -29.31
C ILE A 26 -7.57 -5.78 -28.32
N SER A 27 -8.10 -6.94 -28.71
CA SER A 27 -8.22 -8.10 -27.81
C SER A 27 -6.86 -8.62 -27.33
N ALA A 28 -5.82 -8.48 -28.14
CA ALA A 28 -4.45 -8.89 -27.78
C ALA A 28 -3.76 -7.89 -26.82
N ILE A 29 -4.05 -6.58 -26.95
CA ILE A 29 -3.40 -5.52 -26.17
C ILE A 29 -4.10 -5.27 -24.83
N TYR A 30 -5.43 -5.44 -24.79
CA TYR A 30 -6.26 -5.12 -23.63
C TYR A 30 -5.79 -5.76 -22.30
N PRO A 31 -5.47 -7.07 -22.22
CA PRO A 31 -5.00 -7.68 -20.98
C PRO A 31 -3.67 -7.12 -20.50
N ALA A 32 -2.76 -6.76 -21.42
CA ALA A 32 -1.48 -6.16 -21.04
C ALA A 32 -1.63 -4.77 -20.42
N ILE A 33 -2.59 -3.96 -20.94
CA ILE A 33 -2.90 -2.65 -20.37
C ILE A 33 -3.49 -2.80 -18.96
N LEU A 34 -4.44 -3.73 -18.76
CA LEU A 34 -5.02 -3.97 -17.45
C LEU A 34 -3.95 -4.38 -16.42
N GLN A 35 -3.09 -5.32 -16.77
CA GLN A 35 -2.01 -5.76 -15.89
C GLN A 35 -1.05 -4.61 -15.53
N SER A 36 -0.75 -3.72 -16.48
CA SER A 36 0.07 -2.54 -16.23
C SER A 36 -0.58 -1.56 -15.25
N LEU A 37 -1.91 -1.36 -15.36
CA LEU A 37 -2.66 -0.50 -14.45
C LEU A 37 -2.67 -1.05 -13.01
N HIS A 38 -2.96 -2.35 -12.83
CA HIS A 38 -2.91 -3.02 -11.53
C HIS A 38 -1.53 -2.88 -10.88
N TRP A 39 -0.47 -3.16 -11.64
CA TRP A 39 0.90 -2.99 -11.14
C TRP A 39 1.20 -1.56 -10.71
N SER A 40 0.77 -0.57 -11.51
CA SER A 40 0.96 0.85 -11.18
C SER A 40 0.23 1.27 -9.91
N GLN A 41 -0.99 0.77 -9.68
CA GLN A 41 -1.76 1.04 -8.45
C GLN A 41 -1.10 0.39 -7.24
N TYR A 42 -0.63 -0.85 -7.38
CA TYR A 42 0.06 -1.56 -6.30
C TYR A 42 1.35 -0.83 -5.86
N GLU A 43 2.18 -0.37 -6.82
CA GLU A 43 3.38 0.41 -6.50
C GLU A 43 3.06 1.76 -5.82
N LYS A 44 1.99 2.43 -6.26
CA LYS A 44 1.49 3.63 -5.58
C LYS A 44 0.99 3.32 -4.15
N GLY A 45 0.34 2.18 -3.96
CA GLY A 45 -0.08 1.71 -2.64
C GLY A 45 1.09 1.56 -1.69
N LYS A 46 2.18 0.95 -2.14
CA LYS A 46 3.43 0.86 -1.35
C LYS A 46 3.99 2.24 -1.02
N GLU A 47 4.05 3.16 -1.98
CA GLU A 47 4.55 4.51 -1.78
C GLU A 47 3.72 5.26 -0.72
N VAL A 48 2.39 5.15 -0.77
CA VAL A 48 1.49 5.77 0.21
C VAL A 48 1.72 5.19 1.61
N VAL A 49 1.79 3.87 1.75
CA VAL A 49 2.04 3.21 3.05
C VAL A 49 3.41 3.58 3.60
N GLN A 50 4.45 3.65 2.75
CA GLN A 50 5.78 4.09 3.17
C GLN A 50 5.78 5.57 3.59
N THR A 51 5.03 6.42 2.89
CA THR A 51 4.89 7.83 3.25
C THR A 51 4.18 7.97 4.60
N ALA A 52 3.06 7.28 4.81
CA ALA A 52 2.36 7.27 6.08
C ALA A 52 3.27 6.77 7.23
N ARG A 53 4.05 5.71 7.00
CA ARG A 53 5.06 5.25 7.96
C ARG A 53 6.07 6.34 8.31
N GLN A 54 6.56 7.10 7.33
CA GLN A 54 7.52 8.19 7.56
C GLN A 54 6.89 9.34 8.35
N GLU A 55 5.63 9.68 8.06
CA GLU A 55 4.87 10.71 8.77
C GLU A 55 4.65 10.32 10.23
N ILE A 56 4.29 9.06 10.51
CA ILE A 56 4.14 8.54 11.87
C ILE A 56 5.48 8.64 12.63
N VAL A 57 6.59 8.22 12.00
CA VAL A 57 7.93 8.35 12.59
C VAL A 57 8.28 9.82 12.83
N GLY A 58 8.00 10.70 11.88
CA GLY A 58 8.22 12.15 12.02
C GLY A 58 7.41 12.75 13.19
N SER A 59 6.14 12.38 13.31
CA SER A 59 5.29 12.78 14.43
C SER A 59 5.85 12.25 15.77
N ALA A 60 6.29 11.02 15.80
CA ALA A 60 6.90 10.42 16.99
C ALA A 60 8.21 11.12 17.39
N MET A 61 9.02 11.57 16.41
CA MET A 61 10.24 12.34 16.69
C MET A 61 9.96 13.71 17.30
N ILE A 62 8.84 14.34 16.94
CA ILE A 62 8.46 15.65 17.47
C ILE A 62 7.84 15.51 18.86
N ASN A 63 6.95 14.55 19.04
CA ASN A 63 6.13 14.43 20.24
C ASN A 63 6.71 13.48 21.31
N GLY A 64 7.68 12.63 20.94
CA GLY A 64 8.21 11.57 21.82
C GLY A 64 7.25 10.40 22.06
N THR A 65 6.07 10.41 21.41
CA THR A 65 5.00 9.42 21.52
C THR A 65 4.47 9.06 20.14
N LEU A 66 3.87 7.88 20.01
CA LEU A 66 3.15 7.51 18.80
C LEU A 66 1.79 8.23 18.71
N PRO A 67 1.32 8.57 17.49
CA PRO A 67 -0.02 9.11 17.31
C PRO A 67 -1.08 8.07 17.67
N GLU A 68 -2.22 8.51 18.17
CA GLU A 68 -3.35 7.63 18.49
C GLU A 68 -4.11 7.20 17.23
N SER A 69 -4.13 8.02 16.19
CA SER A 69 -4.78 7.74 14.89
C SER A 69 -4.02 8.37 13.74
N LEU A 70 -4.25 7.87 12.51
CA LEU A 70 -3.67 8.42 11.29
C LEU A 70 -4.21 9.81 10.94
N GLU A 71 -5.41 10.15 11.36
CA GLU A 71 -6.04 11.45 11.08
C GLU A 71 -5.18 12.65 11.55
N THR A 72 -4.34 12.41 12.55
CA THR A 72 -3.45 13.43 13.10
C THR A 72 -2.14 13.59 12.33
N VAL A 73 -1.86 12.71 11.37
CA VAL A 73 -0.53 12.62 10.72
C VAL A 73 -0.56 12.98 9.24
N GLY A 74 -1.68 12.89 8.54
CA GLY A 74 -1.83 13.37 7.18
C GLY A 74 -2.38 12.36 6.18
N HIS A 75 -1.60 11.37 5.76
CA HIS A 75 -2.08 10.38 4.77
C HIS A 75 -2.95 9.32 5.43
N THR A 76 -4.22 9.28 5.03
CA THR A 76 -5.21 8.34 5.57
C THR A 76 -5.81 7.42 4.54
N VAL A 77 -5.59 7.69 3.23
CA VAL A 77 -6.28 7.02 2.13
C VAL A 77 -5.26 6.45 1.13
N ASP A 78 -5.53 5.28 0.64
CA ASP A 78 -4.74 4.57 -0.35
C ASP A 78 -5.16 4.89 -1.81
N PRO A 79 -4.48 4.37 -2.86
CA PRO A 79 -4.83 4.62 -4.26
C PRO A 79 -6.17 4.04 -4.71
N TRP A 80 -6.77 3.14 -3.94
CA TRP A 80 -8.11 2.57 -4.19
C TRP A 80 -9.20 3.34 -3.47
N ASN A 81 -8.82 4.44 -2.76
CA ASN A 81 -9.71 5.29 -1.97
C ASN A 81 -10.26 4.62 -0.71
N ASP A 82 -9.53 3.65 -0.19
CA ASP A 82 -9.79 3.02 1.09
C ASP A 82 -8.93 3.62 2.20
N ASP A 83 -9.46 3.64 3.44
CA ASP A 83 -8.71 4.11 4.59
C ASP A 83 -7.57 3.15 4.93
N LEU A 84 -6.38 3.72 5.16
CA LEU A 84 -5.26 2.98 5.71
C LEU A 84 -5.61 2.47 7.11
N PHE A 85 -5.19 1.26 7.44
CA PHE A 85 -5.28 0.77 8.80
C PHE A 85 -3.99 1.03 9.58
N TYR A 86 -4.14 1.26 10.87
CA TYR A 86 -3.05 1.57 11.77
C TYR A 86 -3.24 0.86 13.10
N ARG A 87 -2.14 0.33 13.67
CA ARG A 87 -2.11 -0.19 15.04
C ARG A 87 -0.77 0.15 15.67
N ASN A 88 -0.80 0.71 16.85
CA ASN A 88 0.38 0.94 17.69
C ASN A 88 0.39 0.01 18.90
N ALA A 89 1.56 -0.15 19.49
CA ALA A 89 1.69 -0.81 20.77
C ALA A 89 1.02 0.04 21.87
N THR A 90 0.06 -0.55 22.61
CA THR A 90 -0.75 0.20 23.59
C THR A 90 -0.01 0.44 24.89
N ASN A 91 0.99 -0.41 25.19
CA ASN A 91 1.84 -0.25 26.37
C ASN A 91 3.01 0.72 26.15
N LEU A 92 3.16 1.27 24.92
CA LEU A 92 4.23 2.19 24.56
C LEU A 92 3.79 3.64 24.78
N GLY A 93 4.04 4.19 25.95
CA GLY A 93 3.82 5.61 26.24
C GLY A 93 4.90 6.49 25.59
N LYS A 94 5.79 7.09 26.37
CA LYS A 94 6.95 7.79 25.83
C LYS A 94 8.03 6.84 25.35
N ILE A 95 8.46 7.01 24.10
CA ILE A 95 9.34 6.06 23.42
C ILE A 95 10.68 5.93 24.11
N CYS A 96 11.31 7.04 24.52
CA CYS A 96 12.62 7.02 25.17
C CYS A 96 12.58 6.54 26.63
N GLU A 97 11.46 6.71 27.32
CA GLU A 97 11.30 6.26 28.70
C GLU A 97 10.99 4.75 28.80
N PHE A 98 10.59 4.11 27.72
CA PHE A 98 10.24 2.69 27.69
C PHE A 98 11.49 1.83 27.85
N ASN A 99 11.55 1.06 28.94
CA ASN A 99 12.70 0.20 29.22
C ASN A 99 12.56 -1.18 28.56
N ALA A 100 13.16 -1.32 27.38
CA ALA A 100 13.10 -2.56 26.60
C ALA A 100 13.88 -3.73 27.20
N THR A 101 14.71 -3.51 28.25
CA THR A 101 15.43 -4.61 28.91
C THR A 101 14.55 -5.42 29.85
N ASN A 102 13.46 -4.83 30.36
CA ASN A 102 12.55 -5.47 31.31
C ASN A 102 11.12 -5.66 30.75
N SER A 103 10.83 -5.11 29.58
CA SER A 103 9.48 -5.17 28.99
C SER A 103 9.57 -5.19 27.48
N SER A 104 8.75 -6.03 26.85
CA SER A 104 8.49 -5.98 25.41
C SER A 104 7.27 -5.10 25.12
N THR A 105 7.16 -4.59 23.90
CA THR A 105 5.90 -4.01 23.44
C THR A 105 4.83 -5.11 23.36
N ASP A 106 3.58 -4.74 23.53
CA ASP A 106 2.43 -5.64 23.40
C ASP A 106 2.02 -5.90 21.95
N LEU A 107 2.86 -5.50 20.98
CA LEU A 107 2.64 -5.70 19.57
C LEU A 107 3.71 -6.61 18.98
N THR A 108 3.26 -7.79 18.56
CA THR A 108 4.10 -8.81 17.90
C THR A 108 3.52 -9.12 16.53
N LEU A 109 4.36 -9.25 15.52
CA LEU A 109 3.94 -9.59 14.16
C LEU A 109 4.38 -11.00 13.78
N ARG A 110 3.54 -11.68 13.01
CA ARG A 110 3.89 -12.89 12.28
C ARG A 110 3.79 -12.60 10.77
N THR A 111 4.91 -12.69 10.08
CA THR A 111 4.98 -12.50 8.64
C THR A 111 4.40 -13.71 7.90
N THR A 112 4.12 -13.54 6.61
CA THR A 112 3.67 -14.60 5.70
C THR A 112 4.64 -15.81 5.67
N ASP A 113 5.93 -15.59 5.89
CA ASP A 113 6.97 -16.64 6.01
C ASP A 113 7.00 -17.30 7.41
N ASN A 114 5.98 -17.06 8.21
CA ASN A 114 5.86 -17.58 9.58
C ASN A 114 6.97 -17.13 10.56
N LYS A 115 7.65 -16.01 10.23
CA LYS A 115 8.65 -15.41 11.09
C LYS A 115 7.99 -14.47 12.08
N THR A 116 8.31 -14.61 13.36
CA THR A 116 7.83 -13.71 14.42
C THR A 116 8.77 -12.51 14.56
N ILE A 117 8.21 -11.31 14.64
CA ILE A 117 8.89 -10.06 14.88
C ILE A 117 8.34 -9.47 16.17
N GLU A 118 9.18 -9.39 17.18
CA GLU A 118 8.85 -8.87 18.50
C GLU A 118 9.22 -7.38 18.61
N ASN A 119 8.71 -6.74 19.65
CA ASN A 119 9.01 -5.34 19.96
C ASN A 119 8.66 -4.39 18.81
N VAL A 120 7.51 -4.62 18.17
CA VAL A 120 6.96 -3.72 17.16
C VAL A 120 6.34 -2.51 17.86
N ALA A 121 6.69 -1.31 17.41
CA ALA A 121 6.11 -0.08 17.95
C ALA A 121 4.77 0.23 17.29
N PHE A 122 4.72 0.10 15.96
CA PHE A 122 3.48 0.26 15.20
C PHE A 122 3.53 -0.46 13.86
N LEU A 123 2.38 -0.65 13.27
CA LEU A 123 2.18 -1.04 11.88
C LEU A 123 1.19 -0.11 11.20
N VAL A 124 1.34 0.06 9.90
CA VAL A 124 0.41 0.79 9.03
C VAL A 124 0.29 0.04 7.71
N GLY A 125 -0.89 0.00 7.13
CA GLY A 125 -1.08 -0.72 5.88
C GLY A 125 -2.30 -0.29 5.10
N SER A 126 -2.33 -0.72 3.84
CA SER A 126 -3.47 -0.62 2.91
C SER A 126 -4.08 -2.00 2.73
N LYS A 127 -5.39 -2.02 2.55
CA LYS A 127 -6.19 -3.22 2.28
C LYS A 127 -5.97 -3.79 0.87
N GLY A 128 -5.19 -3.09 0.04
CA GLY A 128 -5.00 -3.50 -1.34
C GLY A 128 -6.21 -3.26 -2.23
N GLU A 129 -6.27 -3.98 -3.34
CA GLU A 129 -7.28 -3.79 -4.39
C GLU A 129 -8.68 -4.28 -4.00
N ASP A 130 -8.78 -5.27 -3.13
CA ASP A 130 -10.06 -5.86 -2.74
C ASP A 130 -10.79 -5.08 -1.62
N GLY A 131 -10.10 -4.10 -1.00
CA GLY A 131 -10.63 -3.25 0.06
C GLY A 131 -10.90 -3.99 1.37
N MET A 132 -10.37 -5.21 1.54
CA MET A 132 -10.53 -6.01 2.75
C MET A 132 -9.21 -6.09 3.53
N VAL A 133 -9.30 -6.06 4.84
CA VAL A 133 -8.15 -6.31 5.70
C VAL A 133 -8.05 -7.81 5.94
N ASP A 134 -7.18 -8.48 5.17
CA ASP A 134 -6.94 -9.92 5.27
C ASP A 134 -5.98 -10.26 6.42
N SER A 135 -5.09 -9.32 6.76
CA SER A 135 -4.24 -9.43 7.94
C SER A 135 -5.06 -9.40 9.22
N LYS A 136 -4.76 -10.32 10.14
CA LYS A 136 -5.44 -10.36 11.45
C LYS A 136 -4.84 -9.33 12.40
N ILE A 137 -5.09 -8.04 12.14
CA ILE A 137 -4.50 -6.92 12.86
C ILE A 137 -4.96 -6.79 14.33
N ARG A 138 -6.04 -7.47 14.72
CA ARG A 138 -6.59 -7.44 16.09
C ARG A 138 -6.16 -8.62 16.95
N THR A 139 -5.43 -9.58 16.41
CA THR A 139 -4.87 -10.73 17.14
C THR A 139 -3.51 -10.40 17.74
N ASP A 140 -3.03 -11.23 18.64
CA ASP A 140 -1.66 -11.21 19.14
C ASP A 140 -1.11 -12.65 19.08
N PRO A 141 -0.09 -12.89 18.25
CA PRO A 141 0.55 -11.97 17.32
C PRO A 141 -0.39 -11.51 16.17
N VAL A 142 -0.11 -10.34 15.61
CA VAL A 142 -0.73 -9.90 14.37
C VAL A 142 -0.24 -10.79 13.23
N GLU A 143 -1.14 -11.44 12.51
CA GLU A 143 -0.80 -12.27 11.36
C GLU A 143 -0.95 -11.43 10.07
N LEU A 144 0.16 -11.22 9.36
CA LEU A 144 0.16 -10.49 8.10
C LEU A 144 -0.26 -11.40 6.94
N ASP A 145 -1.10 -10.89 6.05
CA ASP A 145 -1.46 -11.52 4.79
C ASP A 145 -0.66 -10.91 3.61
N ALA A 146 -0.53 -11.69 2.54
CA ALA A 146 0.23 -11.28 1.36
C ALA A 146 -0.55 -10.31 0.45
N HIS A 147 -1.87 -10.19 0.62
CA HIS A 147 -2.73 -9.31 -0.18
C HIS A 147 -2.72 -7.88 0.37
N ASP A 148 -2.48 -7.72 1.67
CA ASP A 148 -2.34 -6.41 2.29
C ASP A 148 -0.93 -5.83 2.06
N ILE A 149 -0.86 -4.52 1.87
CA ILE A 149 0.41 -3.79 1.83
C ILE A 149 0.69 -3.26 3.23
N VAL A 150 1.64 -3.87 3.96
CA VAL A 150 1.90 -3.52 5.36
C VAL A 150 3.35 -3.12 5.57
N GLU A 151 3.55 -2.01 6.25
CA GLU A 151 4.82 -1.55 6.79
C GLU A 151 4.76 -1.53 8.32
N TYR A 152 5.86 -1.87 8.96
CA TYR A 152 5.96 -1.83 10.42
C TYR A 152 7.25 -1.18 10.87
N VAL A 153 7.27 -0.74 12.12
CA VAL A 153 8.44 -0.15 12.75
C VAL A 153 8.66 -0.77 14.12
N THR A 154 9.88 -1.20 14.39
CA THR A 154 10.27 -1.73 15.68
C THR A 154 10.61 -0.60 16.67
N LEU A 155 10.44 -0.89 17.96
CA LEU A 155 10.83 0.04 19.03
C LEU A 155 12.30 0.44 18.94
N GLN A 156 13.19 -0.50 18.62
CA GLN A 156 14.62 -0.23 18.48
C GLN A 156 14.91 0.78 17.37
N TYR A 157 14.19 0.67 16.22
CA TYR A 157 14.33 1.63 15.14
C TYR A 157 13.93 3.05 15.59
N LEU A 158 12.79 3.17 16.30
CA LEU A 158 12.33 4.48 16.81
C LEU A 158 13.34 5.07 17.82
N LYS A 159 13.81 4.29 18.77
CA LYS A 159 14.81 4.75 19.74
C LYS A 159 16.08 5.27 19.08
N ASN A 160 16.57 4.56 18.06
CA ASN A 160 17.73 4.99 17.32
C ASN A 160 17.47 6.31 16.55
N LYS A 161 16.24 6.51 16.06
CA LYS A 161 15.85 7.73 15.35
C LYS A 161 15.66 8.94 16.28
N LEU A 162 15.19 8.70 17.50
CA LEU A 162 14.99 9.73 18.53
C LEU A 162 16.26 10.01 19.33
N ASP A 163 17.37 9.31 19.06
CA ASP A 163 18.63 9.41 19.81
C ASP A 163 18.41 9.20 21.32
N CYS A 164 17.54 8.24 21.68
CA CYS A 164 17.28 7.87 23.07
C CYS A 164 18.56 7.25 23.68
N GLN A 165 19.12 7.90 24.70
CA GLN A 165 20.25 7.41 25.48
C GLN A 165 19.81 6.43 26.56
#